data_73a3c9902e7e52f088f958f713a6b833
#
_entry.id   73a3c9902e7e52f088f958f713a6b833
#
_cell.length_a   1.000
_cell.length_b   1.000
_cell.length_c   1.000
_cell.angle_alpha   90.00
_cell.angle_beta   90.00
_cell.angle_gamma   90.00
#
_symmetry.space_group_name_H-M   'P 1'
#
loop_
_entity.id
_entity.type
_entity.pdbx_description
1 polymer ?
#
loop_
_entity_poly.entity_id
_entity_poly.type
_entity_poly.pdbx_seq_one_letter_code
_entity_poly.pdbx_strand_id
1 'polypeptide(L)'
;MAQKYRFCFIGGIAVQRWGEPRLTVDADLTLVTGFGNEKNFIQTLAAKFRTRRPDAAEFALDKRVLLLCASNGVFLDVALAGLPFEERTIERASPWKISADASLTTCGAEDLVVHKAFADRDLDWLDLKGILQRQGTQLNVDLIFEELRPLLQLKGEPEIEERLRKMIAEERLSE
;
A
#
# COMPACT_ATOMS: atom_id res chain seq x y z
N MET A 1 -14.31 -24.97 -1.81
CA MET A 1 -14.58 -23.66 -1.16
C MET A 1 -13.88 -22.59 -1.97
N ALA A 2 -14.56 -21.49 -2.31
CA ALA A 2 -13.89 -20.37 -2.98
C ALA A 2 -12.87 -19.77 -2.01
N GLN A 3 -11.62 -19.59 -2.45
CA GLN A 3 -10.57 -18.96 -1.65
C GLN A 3 -10.97 -17.51 -1.39
N LYS A 4 -11.18 -17.15 -0.13
CA LYS A 4 -11.52 -15.79 0.26
C LYS A 4 -10.22 -14.99 0.33
N TYR A 5 -9.99 -14.12 -0.64
CA TYR A 5 -8.82 -13.23 -0.66
C TYR A 5 -8.97 -12.16 0.43
N ARG A 6 -7.94 -12.01 1.26
CA ARG A 6 -7.79 -10.90 2.21
C ARG A 6 -6.84 -9.89 1.59
N PHE A 7 -7.36 -8.75 1.19
CA PHE A 7 -6.58 -7.71 0.52
C PHE A 7 -7.18 -6.33 0.74
N CYS A 8 -6.38 -5.28 0.51
CA CYS A 8 -6.86 -3.92 0.36
C CYS A 8 -6.06 -3.17 -0.70
N PHE A 9 -6.65 -2.12 -1.25
CA PHE A 9 -5.93 -1.19 -2.12
C PHE A 9 -5.06 -0.27 -1.28
N ILE A 10 -3.85 -0.02 -1.79
CA ILE A 10 -2.82 0.87 -1.26
C ILE A 10 -2.40 1.87 -2.34
N GLY A 11 -1.23 2.45 -2.27
CA GLY A 11 -0.62 3.25 -3.34
C GLY A 11 -1.49 4.42 -3.83
N GLY A 12 -1.49 4.67 -5.13
CA GLY A 12 -2.17 5.81 -5.75
C GLY A 12 -3.68 5.85 -5.52
N ILE A 13 -4.35 4.68 -5.46
CA ILE A 13 -5.79 4.60 -5.18
C ILE A 13 -6.09 5.05 -3.74
N ALA A 14 -5.31 4.65 -2.77
CA ALA A 14 -5.50 5.09 -1.39
C ALA A 14 -5.18 6.58 -1.21
N VAL A 15 -4.24 7.14 -1.98
CA VAL A 15 -3.97 8.58 -2.02
C VAL A 15 -5.21 9.38 -2.47
N GLN A 16 -5.99 8.88 -3.43
CA GLN A 16 -7.26 9.54 -3.83
C GLN A 16 -8.22 9.72 -2.65
N ARG A 17 -8.21 8.79 -1.71
CA ARG A 17 -9.06 8.85 -0.51
C ARG A 17 -8.49 9.76 0.57
N TRP A 18 -7.21 9.65 0.88
CA TRP A 18 -6.61 10.19 2.09
C TRP A 18 -5.72 11.43 1.87
N GLY A 19 -5.18 11.60 0.66
CA GLY A 19 -4.26 12.67 0.31
C GLY A 19 -4.79 13.59 -0.79
N GLU A 20 -3.88 14.33 -1.42
CA GLU A 20 -4.20 15.15 -2.57
C GLU A 20 -4.42 14.26 -3.80
N PRO A 21 -5.63 14.31 -4.42
CA PRO A 21 -5.94 13.47 -5.57
C PRO A 21 -5.02 13.76 -6.76
N ARG A 22 -4.44 12.71 -7.32
CA ARG A 22 -3.62 12.77 -8.53
C ARG A 22 -3.92 11.61 -9.48
N LEU A 23 -3.54 11.76 -10.74
CA LEU A 23 -3.68 10.68 -11.70
C LEU A 23 -2.84 9.48 -11.27
N THR A 24 -3.44 8.28 -11.31
CA THR A 24 -2.75 7.00 -11.21
C THR A 24 -3.11 6.12 -12.40
N VAL A 25 -2.15 5.36 -12.91
CA VAL A 25 -2.32 4.49 -14.10
C VAL A 25 -2.36 3.02 -13.73
N ASP A 26 -2.08 2.71 -12.46
CA ASP A 26 -2.03 1.38 -11.88
C ASP A 26 -2.87 1.30 -10.61
N ALA A 27 -3.19 0.09 -10.23
CA ALA A 27 -3.86 -0.25 -9.00
C ALA A 27 -2.93 -1.10 -8.14
N ASP A 28 -2.40 -0.49 -7.08
CA ASP A 28 -1.60 -1.17 -6.07
C ASP A 28 -2.50 -1.82 -5.04
N LEU A 29 -2.26 -3.07 -4.71
CA LEU A 29 -2.94 -3.76 -3.63
C LEU A 29 -1.99 -4.65 -2.84
N THR A 30 -2.27 -4.83 -1.57
CA THR A 30 -1.60 -5.80 -0.72
C THR A 30 -2.54 -6.97 -0.46
N LEU A 31 -2.03 -8.20 -0.65
CA LEU A 31 -2.77 -9.46 -0.54
C LEU A 31 -2.08 -10.37 0.46
N VAL A 32 -2.78 -10.81 1.50
CA VAL A 32 -2.22 -11.77 2.47
C VAL A 32 -2.01 -13.12 1.80
N THR A 33 -0.73 -13.48 1.66
CA THR A 33 -0.30 -14.81 1.20
C THR A 33 0.38 -15.60 2.31
N GLY A 34 0.94 -14.89 3.29
CA GLY A 34 1.89 -15.43 4.25
C GLY A 34 3.22 -15.79 3.58
N PHE A 35 4.11 -16.41 4.35
CA PHE A 35 5.36 -16.98 3.84
C PHE A 35 5.14 -18.46 3.49
N GLY A 36 5.62 -18.88 2.31
CA GLY A 36 5.58 -20.27 1.84
C GLY A 36 4.32 -20.64 1.02
N ASN A 37 3.28 -19.81 0.98
CA ASN A 37 2.05 -20.06 0.19
C ASN A 37 1.96 -19.24 -1.10
N GLU A 38 2.94 -18.39 -1.40
CA GLU A 38 2.93 -17.43 -2.49
C GLU A 38 2.65 -18.09 -3.84
N LYS A 39 3.26 -19.25 -4.09
CA LYS A 39 3.13 -19.98 -5.37
C LYS A 39 1.69 -20.27 -5.73
N ASN A 40 0.87 -20.67 -4.75
CA ASN A 40 -0.55 -20.97 -4.97
C ASN A 40 -1.34 -19.71 -5.40
N PHE A 41 -1.07 -18.57 -4.73
CA PHE A 41 -1.69 -17.29 -5.10
C PHE A 41 -1.24 -16.80 -6.48
N ILE A 42 0.07 -16.86 -6.76
CA ILE A 42 0.64 -16.49 -8.06
C ILE A 42 -0.02 -17.30 -9.19
N GLN A 43 -0.08 -18.63 -9.07
CA GLN A 43 -0.70 -19.49 -10.07
C GLN A 43 -2.18 -19.17 -10.27
N THR A 44 -2.92 -18.99 -9.18
CA THR A 44 -4.36 -18.71 -9.23
C THR A 44 -4.66 -17.36 -9.87
N LEU A 45 -3.84 -16.34 -9.58
CA LEU A 45 -4.01 -15.00 -10.15
C LEU A 45 -3.53 -14.95 -11.61
N ALA A 46 -2.40 -15.58 -11.95
CA ALA A 46 -1.91 -15.66 -13.32
C ALA A 46 -2.83 -16.45 -14.26
N ALA A 47 -3.66 -17.35 -13.74
CA ALA A 47 -4.71 -18.03 -14.52
C ALA A 47 -5.91 -17.12 -14.84
N LYS A 48 -6.10 -16.01 -14.12
CA LYS A 48 -7.24 -15.08 -14.28
C LYS A 48 -6.86 -13.78 -14.96
N PHE A 49 -5.63 -13.33 -14.77
CA PHE A 49 -5.12 -12.06 -15.26
C PHE A 49 -3.88 -12.28 -16.14
N ARG A 50 -3.72 -11.47 -17.15
CA ARG A 50 -2.50 -11.50 -17.97
C ARG A 50 -1.31 -11.00 -17.15
N THR A 51 -0.23 -11.75 -17.13
CA THR A 51 1.02 -11.30 -16.53
C THR A 51 1.70 -10.25 -17.40
N ARG A 52 2.37 -9.26 -16.77
CA ARG A 52 3.12 -8.22 -17.51
C ARG A 52 4.55 -8.63 -17.82
N ARG A 53 5.01 -9.78 -17.31
CA ARG A 53 6.37 -10.30 -17.48
C ARG A 53 6.32 -11.79 -17.85
N PRO A 54 7.23 -12.25 -18.71
CA PRO A 54 7.34 -13.68 -19.03
C PRO A 54 7.81 -14.51 -17.83
N ASP A 55 8.65 -13.94 -16.95
CA ASP A 55 9.21 -14.51 -15.71
C ASP A 55 8.38 -14.11 -14.46
N ALA A 56 7.09 -13.85 -14.63
CA ALA A 56 6.24 -13.27 -13.58
C ALA A 56 6.27 -14.03 -12.25
N ALA A 57 6.30 -15.37 -12.29
CA ALA A 57 6.29 -16.19 -11.08
C ALA A 57 7.62 -16.08 -10.31
N GLU A 58 8.75 -16.14 -11.01
CA GLU A 58 10.08 -16.00 -10.40
C GLU A 58 10.27 -14.60 -9.83
N PHE A 59 9.91 -13.58 -10.61
CA PHE A 59 9.95 -12.20 -10.16
C PHE A 59 9.08 -11.99 -8.91
N ALA A 60 7.85 -12.53 -8.91
CA ALA A 60 6.94 -12.38 -7.78
C ALA A 60 7.44 -13.09 -6.51
N LEU A 61 8.14 -14.21 -6.64
CA LEU A 61 8.76 -14.90 -5.50
C LEU A 61 9.97 -14.14 -4.96
N ASP A 62 10.77 -13.52 -5.83
CA ASP A 62 11.96 -12.74 -5.45
C ASP A 62 11.59 -11.37 -4.88
N LYS A 63 10.72 -10.63 -5.56
CA LYS A 63 10.37 -9.24 -5.21
C LYS A 63 9.09 -9.10 -4.38
N ARG A 64 8.38 -10.20 -4.12
CA ARG A 64 7.10 -10.24 -3.43
C ARG A 64 6.02 -9.34 -4.05
N VAL A 65 6.10 -9.11 -5.36
CA VAL A 65 5.13 -8.33 -6.14
C VAL A 65 4.79 -9.06 -7.43
N LEU A 66 3.51 -9.39 -7.63
CA LEU A 66 3.01 -9.98 -8.86
C LEU A 66 2.43 -8.89 -9.77
N LEU A 67 3.03 -8.73 -10.95
CA LEU A 67 2.66 -7.70 -11.92
C LEU A 67 1.66 -8.26 -12.93
N LEU A 68 0.43 -7.75 -12.90
CA LEU A 68 -0.70 -8.21 -13.70
C LEU A 68 -1.30 -7.09 -14.53
N CYS A 69 -2.15 -7.47 -15.49
CA CYS A 69 -2.97 -6.57 -16.28
C CYS A 69 -4.40 -7.11 -16.31
N ALA A 70 -5.36 -6.29 -15.90
CA ALA A 70 -6.78 -6.61 -15.98
C ALA A 70 -7.30 -6.60 -17.42
N SER A 71 -8.48 -7.18 -17.65
CA SER A 71 -9.10 -7.27 -18.99
C SER A 71 -9.42 -5.92 -19.64
N ASN A 72 -9.59 -4.89 -18.80
CA ASN A 72 -9.79 -3.50 -19.24
C ASN A 72 -8.48 -2.72 -19.47
N GLY A 73 -7.31 -3.38 -19.36
CA GLY A 73 -6.00 -2.77 -19.57
C GLY A 73 -5.36 -2.12 -18.34
N VAL A 74 -6.06 -2.04 -17.22
CA VAL A 74 -5.49 -1.49 -15.96
C VAL A 74 -4.40 -2.41 -15.44
N PHE A 75 -3.26 -1.84 -15.07
CA PHE A 75 -2.18 -2.56 -14.42
C PHE A 75 -2.49 -2.79 -12.96
N LEU A 76 -2.15 -4.00 -12.47
CA LEU A 76 -2.34 -4.39 -11.08
C LEU A 76 -0.99 -4.81 -10.52
N ASP A 77 -0.55 -4.12 -9.48
CA ASP A 77 0.66 -4.45 -8.72
C ASP A 77 0.23 -5.09 -7.39
N VAL A 78 0.38 -6.41 -7.31
CA VAL A 78 -0.11 -7.20 -6.18
C VAL A 78 1.06 -7.54 -5.27
N ALA A 79 1.20 -6.80 -4.15
CA ALA A 79 2.16 -7.13 -3.10
C ALA A 79 1.70 -8.42 -2.38
N LEU A 80 2.62 -9.39 -2.25
CA LEU A 80 2.39 -10.67 -1.60
C LEU A 80 2.72 -10.54 -0.10
N ALA A 81 1.76 -10.07 0.66
CA ALA A 81 1.90 -9.74 2.07
C ALA A 81 2.25 -10.95 2.93
N GLY A 82 3.19 -10.77 3.86
CA GLY A 82 3.61 -11.77 4.82
C GLY A 82 4.12 -11.15 6.13
N LEU A 83 4.39 -9.84 6.14
CA LEU A 83 4.81 -9.14 7.35
C LEU A 83 3.61 -8.83 8.25
N PRO A 84 3.79 -8.80 9.58
CA PRO A 84 2.71 -8.46 10.52
C PRO A 84 2.07 -7.10 10.26
N PHE A 85 2.84 -6.10 9.83
CA PHE A 85 2.32 -4.80 9.42
C PHE A 85 1.30 -4.91 8.28
N GLU A 86 1.63 -5.69 7.23
CA GLU A 86 0.76 -5.84 6.06
C GLU A 86 -0.56 -6.53 6.42
N GLU A 87 -0.54 -7.50 7.34
CA GLU A 87 -1.76 -8.12 7.86
C GLU A 87 -2.62 -7.13 8.62
N ARG A 88 -2.02 -6.32 9.51
CA ARG A 88 -2.74 -5.27 10.26
C ARG A 88 -3.26 -4.16 9.35
N THR A 89 -2.54 -3.80 8.29
CA THR A 89 -3.03 -2.88 7.24
C THR A 89 -4.35 -3.36 6.65
N ILE A 90 -4.47 -4.66 6.35
CA ILE A 90 -5.70 -5.24 5.79
C ILE A 90 -6.81 -5.33 6.85
N GLU A 91 -6.47 -5.56 8.12
CA GLU A 91 -7.44 -5.58 9.23
C GLU A 91 -8.04 -4.19 9.50
N ARG A 92 -7.23 -3.13 9.37
CA ARG A 92 -7.67 -1.73 9.50
C ARG A 92 -8.29 -1.15 8.23
N ALA A 93 -8.22 -1.88 7.11
CA ALA A 93 -8.79 -1.43 5.85
C ALA A 93 -10.32 -1.25 5.93
N SER A 94 -10.83 -0.26 5.25
CA SER A 94 -12.24 0.08 5.28
C SER A 94 -12.79 0.40 3.89
N PRO A 95 -14.11 0.20 3.68
CA PRO A 95 -14.74 0.52 2.40
C PRO A 95 -14.70 2.04 2.14
N TRP A 96 -14.35 2.40 0.93
CA TRP A 96 -14.44 3.74 0.39
C TRP A 96 -15.39 3.76 -0.78
N LYS A 97 -16.49 4.51 -0.65
CA LYS A 97 -17.50 4.63 -1.69
C LYS A 97 -17.01 5.59 -2.78
N ILE A 98 -16.79 5.07 -3.99
CA ILE A 98 -16.30 5.83 -5.15
C ILE A 98 -17.44 6.27 -6.09
N SER A 99 -18.57 5.57 -6.06
CA SER A 99 -19.80 5.93 -6.78
C SER A 99 -21.02 5.41 -6.04
N ALA A 100 -22.23 5.61 -6.61
CA ALA A 100 -23.47 5.09 -6.03
C ALA A 100 -23.42 3.55 -5.87
N ASP A 101 -22.82 2.85 -6.83
CA ASP A 101 -22.87 1.39 -6.97
C ASP A 101 -21.51 0.71 -6.75
N ALA A 102 -20.44 1.48 -6.44
CA ALA A 102 -19.11 0.93 -6.30
C ALA A 102 -18.37 1.44 -5.06
N SER A 103 -17.70 0.52 -4.39
CA SER A 103 -16.77 0.82 -3.31
C SER A 103 -15.49 0.01 -3.43
N LEU A 104 -14.39 0.57 -2.95
CA LEU A 104 -13.11 -0.10 -2.83
C LEU A 104 -12.75 -0.24 -1.35
N THR A 105 -12.12 -1.34 -0.98
CA THR A 105 -11.53 -1.46 0.36
C THR A 105 -10.09 -0.95 0.30
N THR A 106 -9.82 0.20 0.94
CA THR A 106 -8.46 0.79 0.99
C THR A 106 -7.88 0.71 2.38
N CYS A 107 -6.56 0.73 2.50
CA CYS A 107 -5.87 0.85 3.78
C CYS A 107 -6.29 2.13 4.53
N GLY A 108 -5.98 2.21 5.82
CA GLY A 108 -6.11 3.41 6.64
C GLY A 108 -5.14 4.52 6.22
N ALA A 109 -5.40 5.74 6.67
CA ALA A 109 -4.51 6.88 6.36
C ALA A 109 -3.12 6.70 6.98
N GLU A 110 -3.06 6.23 8.23
CA GLU A 110 -1.81 5.92 8.93
C GLU A 110 -1.01 4.83 8.22
N ASP A 111 -1.68 3.75 7.81
CA ASP A 111 -1.04 2.66 7.06
C ASP A 111 -0.49 3.16 5.72
N LEU A 112 -1.22 4.05 5.04
CA LEU A 112 -0.75 4.65 3.80
C LEU A 112 0.51 5.50 4.03
N VAL A 113 0.56 6.28 5.12
CA VAL A 113 1.76 7.03 5.52
C VAL A 113 2.94 6.08 5.72
N VAL A 114 2.74 4.97 6.42
CA VAL A 114 3.80 3.96 6.64
C VAL A 114 4.28 3.38 5.31
N HIS A 115 3.37 2.94 4.43
CA HIS A 115 3.72 2.41 3.10
C HIS A 115 4.53 3.41 2.27
N LYS A 116 4.13 4.69 2.27
CA LYS A 116 4.78 5.76 1.52
C LYS A 116 6.16 6.10 2.08
N ALA A 117 6.27 6.27 3.39
CA ALA A 117 7.54 6.53 4.05
C ALA A 117 8.54 5.37 3.83
N PHE A 118 8.08 4.12 3.96
CA PHE A 118 8.91 2.94 3.73
C PHE A 118 9.40 2.84 2.28
N ALA A 119 8.58 3.21 1.30
CA ALA A 119 8.97 3.19 -0.12
C ALA A 119 10.00 4.25 -0.47
N ASP A 120 9.98 5.42 0.19
CA ASP A 120 11.00 6.49 0.19
C ASP A 120 11.34 7.07 -1.20
N ARG A 121 10.39 7.04 -2.16
CA ARG A 121 10.57 7.66 -3.48
C ARG A 121 10.12 9.13 -3.45
N ASP A 122 10.63 9.97 -4.34
CA ASP A 122 10.26 11.40 -4.39
C ASP A 122 8.75 11.62 -4.48
N LEU A 123 8.05 10.85 -5.31
CA LEU A 123 6.60 10.92 -5.43
C LEU A 123 5.88 10.50 -4.13
N ASP A 124 6.45 9.55 -3.38
CA ASP A 124 5.86 9.11 -2.10
C ASP A 124 5.93 10.23 -1.06
N TRP A 125 7.00 11.04 -1.05
CA TRP A 125 7.13 12.20 -0.18
C TRP A 125 6.16 13.34 -0.55
N LEU A 126 5.85 13.52 -1.84
CA LEU A 126 4.80 14.44 -2.27
C LEU A 126 3.42 13.95 -1.82
N ASP A 127 3.14 12.66 -1.99
CA ASP A 127 1.90 12.05 -1.51
C ASP A 127 1.76 12.17 0.02
N LEU A 128 2.85 11.94 0.78
CA LEU A 128 2.90 12.12 2.24
C LEU A 128 2.50 13.53 2.64
N LYS A 129 3.07 14.55 1.98
CA LYS A 129 2.71 15.94 2.24
C LYS A 129 1.20 16.17 2.08
N GLY A 130 0.62 15.72 0.97
CA GLY A 130 -0.81 15.85 0.71
C GLY A 130 -1.68 15.09 1.72
N ILE A 131 -1.22 13.91 2.21
CA ILE A 131 -1.93 13.17 3.26
C ILE A 131 -1.89 13.94 4.58
N LEU A 132 -0.72 14.43 4.99
CA LEU A 132 -0.54 15.18 6.23
C LEU A 132 -1.40 16.46 6.24
N GLN A 133 -1.39 17.22 5.15
CA GLN A 133 -2.21 18.44 5.00
C GLN A 133 -3.70 18.17 5.07
N ARG A 134 -4.16 17.09 4.45
CA ARG A 134 -5.60 16.79 4.38
C ARG A 134 -6.14 16.13 5.63
N GLN A 135 -5.35 15.32 6.31
CA GLN A 135 -5.75 14.60 7.53
C GLN A 135 -5.42 15.39 8.81
N GLY A 136 -4.38 16.21 8.79
CA GLY A 136 -3.99 17.08 9.89
C GLY A 136 -3.89 16.36 11.23
N THR A 137 -4.56 16.90 12.23
CA THR A 137 -4.58 16.36 13.59
C THR A 137 -5.40 15.06 13.77
N GLN A 138 -6.10 14.59 12.73
CA GLN A 138 -6.85 13.33 12.78
C GLN A 138 -5.94 12.10 12.73
N LEU A 139 -4.69 12.25 12.22
CA LEU A 139 -3.73 11.15 12.16
C LEU A 139 -3.22 10.74 13.53
N ASN A 140 -3.29 9.44 13.79
CA ASN A 140 -2.62 8.83 14.92
C ASN A 140 -1.12 8.65 14.64
N VAL A 141 -0.34 9.66 14.99
CA VAL A 141 1.11 9.71 14.75
C VAL A 141 1.87 8.62 15.52
N ASP A 142 1.40 8.26 16.71
CA ASP A 142 2.03 7.19 17.50
C ASP A 142 1.90 5.85 16.77
N LEU A 143 0.73 5.53 16.22
CA LEU A 143 0.51 4.35 15.40
C LEU A 143 1.42 4.32 14.17
N ILE A 144 1.59 5.46 13.48
CA ILE A 144 2.48 5.55 12.32
C ILE A 144 3.90 5.12 12.69
N PHE A 145 4.46 5.66 13.78
CA PHE A 145 5.83 5.33 14.17
C PHE A 145 5.96 3.95 14.82
N GLU A 146 4.94 3.47 15.52
CA GLU A 146 4.90 2.10 16.03
C GLU A 146 5.03 1.08 14.88
N GLU A 147 4.34 1.30 13.77
CA GLU A 147 4.36 0.41 12.61
C GLU A 147 5.59 0.61 11.71
N LEU A 148 6.07 1.85 11.58
CA LEU A 148 7.17 2.17 10.67
C LEU A 148 8.53 1.70 11.19
N ARG A 149 8.82 1.88 12.48
CA ARG A 149 10.13 1.57 13.07
C ARG A 149 10.62 0.15 12.83
N PRO A 150 9.80 -0.90 13.07
CA PRO A 150 10.24 -2.27 12.79
C PRO A 150 10.61 -2.49 11.31
N LEU A 151 9.89 -1.85 10.40
CA LEU A 151 10.15 -1.94 8.96
C LEU A 151 11.46 -1.25 8.58
N LEU A 152 11.73 -0.06 9.15
CA LEU A 152 12.98 0.66 8.90
C LEU A 152 14.20 -0.07 9.49
N GLN A 153 14.04 -0.74 10.62
CA GLN A 153 15.07 -1.60 11.18
C GLN A 153 15.42 -2.76 10.23
N LEU A 154 14.42 -3.39 9.61
CA LEU A 154 14.63 -4.44 8.61
C LEU A 154 15.27 -3.90 7.34
N LYS A 155 14.92 -2.67 6.93
CA LYS A 155 15.47 -2.01 5.74
C LYS A 155 16.89 -1.48 5.95
N GLY A 156 17.24 -1.14 7.21
CA GLY A 156 18.52 -0.52 7.55
C GLY A 156 18.59 0.97 7.24
N GLU A 157 17.46 1.67 7.18
CA GLU A 157 17.33 3.09 6.82
C GLU A 157 16.58 3.88 7.91
N PRO A 158 17.17 4.02 9.12
CA PRO A 158 16.51 4.69 10.24
C PRO A 158 16.28 6.20 10.03
N GLU A 159 17.03 6.83 9.13
CA GLU A 159 16.95 8.26 8.79
C GLU A 159 15.59 8.67 8.21
N ILE A 160 14.85 7.74 7.64
CA ILE A 160 13.49 7.96 7.13
C ILE A 160 12.55 8.37 8.25
N GLU A 161 12.71 7.82 9.46
CA GLU A 161 11.91 8.21 10.62
C GLU A 161 12.08 9.70 10.94
N GLU A 162 13.31 10.18 10.97
CA GLU A 162 13.61 11.58 11.27
C GLU A 162 13.06 12.53 10.21
N ARG A 163 13.20 12.15 8.94
CA ARG A 163 12.63 12.89 7.82
C ARG A 163 11.11 13.02 7.93
N LEU A 164 10.42 11.92 8.27
CA LEU A 164 8.96 11.94 8.44
C LEU A 164 8.54 12.77 9.66
N ARG A 165 9.27 12.68 10.79
CA ARG A 165 9.01 13.51 11.97
C ARG A 165 9.10 14.99 11.68
N LYS A 166 10.14 15.40 10.95
CA LYS A 166 10.33 16.78 10.54
C LYS A 166 9.18 17.25 9.66
N MET A 167 8.78 16.47 8.66
CA MET A 167 7.66 16.82 7.79
C MET A 167 6.35 16.96 8.57
N ILE A 168 6.03 16.05 9.50
CA ILE A 168 4.83 16.13 10.35
C ILE A 168 4.85 17.40 11.20
N ALA A 169 6.01 17.76 11.77
CA ALA A 169 6.13 18.97 12.57
C ALA A 169 5.92 20.24 11.73
N GLU A 170 6.51 20.31 10.53
CA GLU A 170 6.38 21.44 9.60
C GLU A 170 4.91 21.64 9.16
N GLU A 171 4.21 20.58 8.78
CA GLU A 171 2.81 20.68 8.34
C GLU A 171 1.86 21.08 9.49
N ARG A 172 2.08 20.61 10.73
CA ARG A 172 1.31 21.01 11.91
C ARG A 172 1.52 22.48 12.36
N LEU A 173 2.64 23.08 12.01
CA LEU A 173 2.92 24.50 12.28
C LEU A 173 2.28 25.43 11.24
N SER A 174 1.82 24.86 10.13
CA SER A 174 1.25 25.58 8.99
C SER A 174 -0.29 25.66 9.05
N GLU A 175 -0.92 24.94 9.99
CA GLU A 175 -2.36 25.01 10.33
C GLU A 175 -2.65 26.16 11.31
#